data_3b57fb3cad3b9b664c6ac1f6dbe96450
#
_entry.id   3b57fb3cad3b9b664c6ac1f6dbe96450
#
_cell.length_a   1.000
_cell.length_b   1.000
_cell.length_c   1.000
_cell.angle_alpha   90.00
_cell.angle_beta   90.00
_cell.angle_gamma   90.00
#
_symmetry.space_group_name_H-M   'P 1'
#
loop_
_entity.id
_entity.type
_entity.pdbx_description
1 polymer ?
#
loop_
_entity_poly.entity_id
_entity_poly.type
_entity_poly.pdbx_seq_one_letter_code
_entity_poly.pdbx_strand_id
1 'polypeptide(L)'
;ARCALYEGTFRKYHPELNLTNSAKEYLEIARDVAKEIMDNGGFSIYSTGDPDNDYGSLFNSTDLTNNPEIILTVINTTDLKNSGWWPFAFGEYETCPSKSLLQDYLMNDGSYYTDQAGYETKLFVEEFQNRDPRLYQSYAYPGWVLINNSTYATGAGIYIQKLSKNFTGY
;
A
#
# COMPACT_ATOMS: atom_id res chain seq x y z
N ALA A 1 13.76 -3.48 -15.35
CA ALA A 1 12.74 -4.42 -14.87
C ALA A 1 11.32 -3.99 -15.27
N ARG A 2 10.77 -2.85 -14.77
CA ARG A 2 9.35 -2.47 -14.94
C ARG A 2 8.88 -2.39 -16.39
N CYS A 3 9.64 -1.76 -17.29
CA CYS A 3 9.28 -1.68 -18.72
C CYS A 3 9.23 -3.06 -19.37
N ALA A 4 10.19 -3.92 -19.06
CA ALA A 4 10.22 -5.28 -19.59
C ALA A 4 9.07 -6.14 -19.02
N LEU A 5 8.74 -5.98 -17.74
CA LEU A 5 7.59 -6.66 -17.13
C LEU A 5 6.28 -6.24 -17.82
N TYR A 6 6.08 -4.94 -18.02
CA TYR A 6 4.90 -4.41 -18.71
C TYR A 6 4.80 -4.99 -20.12
N GLU A 7 5.86 -4.89 -20.91
CA GLU A 7 5.88 -5.36 -22.27
C GLU A 7 5.66 -6.89 -22.37
N GLY A 8 6.30 -7.65 -21.50
CA GLY A 8 6.13 -9.10 -21.46
C GLY A 8 4.71 -9.52 -21.07
N THR A 9 4.10 -8.89 -20.09
CA THR A 9 2.71 -9.17 -19.69
C THR A 9 1.73 -8.70 -20.75
N PHE A 10 1.95 -7.54 -21.35
CA PHE A 10 1.12 -7.04 -22.43
C PHE A 10 1.09 -8.03 -23.61
N ARG A 11 2.25 -8.48 -24.08
CA ARG A 11 2.35 -9.49 -25.14
C ARG A 11 1.71 -10.82 -24.78
N LYS A 12 1.82 -11.23 -23.53
CA LYS A 12 1.25 -12.49 -23.04
C LYS A 12 -0.27 -12.49 -23.06
N TYR A 13 -0.89 -11.38 -22.65
CA TYR A 13 -2.34 -11.29 -22.44
C TYR A 13 -3.10 -10.65 -23.62
N HIS A 14 -2.40 -10.25 -24.68
CA HIS A 14 -2.96 -9.71 -25.91
C HIS A 14 -2.59 -10.56 -27.12
N PRO A 15 -3.11 -11.82 -27.22
CA PRO A 15 -2.77 -12.74 -28.31
C PRO A 15 -3.20 -12.22 -29.69
N GLU A 16 -4.20 -11.33 -29.74
CA GLU A 16 -4.68 -10.67 -30.95
C GLU A 16 -3.60 -9.86 -31.68
N LEU A 17 -2.54 -9.46 -30.99
CA LEU A 17 -1.41 -8.72 -31.55
C LEU A 17 -0.35 -9.62 -32.18
N ASN A 18 -0.48 -10.95 -32.07
CA ASN A 18 0.49 -11.93 -32.60
C ASN A 18 1.93 -11.75 -32.04
N LEU A 19 2.10 -11.22 -30.84
CA LEU A 19 3.39 -10.96 -30.20
C LEU A 19 3.73 -11.93 -29.06
N THR A 20 2.86 -12.89 -28.79
CA THR A 20 2.96 -13.82 -27.63
C THR A 20 4.27 -14.60 -27.60
N ASN A 21 4.83 -14.95 -28.77
CA ASN A 21 6.08 -15.71 -28.88
C ASN A 21 7.28 -15.00 -28.22
N SER A 22 7.28 -13.68 -28.17
CA SER A 22 8.35 -12.87 -27.55
C SER A 22 8.05 -12.47 -26.10
N ALA A 23 6.87 -12.78 -25.56
CA ALA A 23 6.50 -12.43 -24.19
C ALA A 23 7.48 -12.98 -23.16
N LYS A 24 7.92 -14.23 -23.35
CA LYS A 24 8.85 -14.91 -22.41
C LYS A 24 10.18 -14.16 -22.29
N GLU A 25 10.75 -13.72 -23.40
CA GLU A 25 12.03 -12.99 -23.42
C GLU A 25 11.96 -11.73 -22.54
N TYR A 26 10.91 -10.93 -22.69
CA TYR A 26 10.73 -9.73 -21.87
C TYR A 26 10.51 -10.05 -20.38
N LEU A 27 9.80 -11.12 -20.06
CA LEU A 27 9.61 -11.54 -18.68
C LEU A 27 10.93 -12.05 -18.05
N GLU A 28 11.76 -12.72 -18.82
CA GLU A 28 13.10 -13.15 -18.37
C GLU A 28 14.01 -11.93 -18.15
N ILE A 29 14.03 -10.95 -19.03
CA ILE A 29 14.74 -9.68 -18.82
C ILE A 29 14.25 -8.98 -17.54
N ALA A 30 12.92 -8.93 -17.31
CA ALA A 30 12.37 -8.32 -16.12
C ALA A 30 12.85 -9.01 -14.84
N ARG A 31 12.83 -10.35 -14.82
CA ARG A 31 13.32 -11.17 -13.71
C ARG A 31 14.81 -10.94 -13.45
N ASP A 32 15.62 -11.02 -14.49
CA ASP A 32 17.08 -10.98 -14.36
C ASP A 32 17.57 -9.59 -13.91
N VAL A 33 16.99 -8.52 -14.45
CA VAL A 33 17.29 -7.15 -13.99
C VAL A 33 16.80 -6.91 -12.55
N ALA A 34 15.63 -7.45 -12.18
CA ALA A 34 15.18 -7.34 -10.80
C ALA A 34 16.11 -8.08 -9.84
N LYS A 35 16.56 -9.29 -10.22
CA LYS A 35 17.55 -10.05 -9.46
C LYS A 35 18.87 -9.31 -9.31
N GLU A 36 19.38 -8.70 -10.38
CA GLU A 36 20.60 -7.89 -10.35
C GLU A 36 20.50 -6.72 -9.35
N ILE A 37 19.36 -6.04 -9.31
CA ILE A 37 19.12 -4.98 -8.31
C ILE A 37 19.13 -5.53 -6.89
N MET A 38 18.52 -6.69 -6.66
CA MET A 38 18.46 -7.33 -5.34
C MET A 38 19.85 -7.80 -4.87
N ASP A 39 20.64 -8.39 -5.77
CA ASP A 39 21.92 -9.01 -5.42
C ASP A 39 23.07 -7.96 -5.35
N ASN A 40 23.08 -6.98 -6.25
CA ASN A 40 24.21 -6.11 -6.49
C ASN A 40 23.86 -4.61 -6.43
N GLY A 41 22.59 -4.24 -6.30
CA GLY A 41 22.15 -2.84 -6.32
C GLY A 41 22.48 -2.03 -5.07
N GLY A 42 22.91 -2.68 -3.99
CA GLY A 42 23.22 -2.02 -2.72
C GLY A 42 22.00 -1.53 -1.94
N PHE A 43 20.80 -1.97 -2.34
CA PHE A 43 19.53 -1.65 -1.68
C PHE A 43 19.10 -2.77 -0.74
N SER A 44 18.35 -2.41 0.30
CA SER A 44 17.72 -3.38 1.20
C SER A 44 16.36 -2.87 1.67
N ILE A 45 15.52 -3.78 2.12
CA ILE A 45 14.23 -3.39 2.69
C ILE A 45 14.47 -2.56 3.95
N TYR A 46 13.79 -1.42 4.04
CA TYR A 46 13.82 -0.58 5.22
C TYR A 46 13.19 -1.29 6.40
N SER A 47 13.92 -1.42 7.48
CA SER A 47 13.41 -1.97 8.73
C SER A 47 14.18 -1.44 9.92
N THR A 48 13.46 -0.99 10.92
CA THR A 48 13.99 -0.62 12.24
C THR A 48 13.73 -1.72 13.27
N GLY A 49 13.06 -2.80 12.86
CA GLY A 49 12.56 -3.87 13.74
C GLY A 49 11.18 -3.58 14.30
N ASP A 50 10.49 -2.58 13.80
CA ASP A 50 9.12 -2.22 14.19
C ASP A 50 8.15 -2.39 13.01
N PRO A 51 7.64 -3.61 12.77
CA PRO A 51 6.78 -3.92 11.63
C PRO A 51 5.46 -3.13 11.64
N ASP A 52 5.05 -2.60 12.79
CA ASP A 52 3.82 -1.84 12.90
C ASP A 52 3.96 -0.39 12.41
N ASN A 53 5.19 0.10 12.22
CA ASN A 53 5.47 1.47 11.79
C ASN A 53 6.44 1.59 10.61
N ASP A 54 7.26 0.58 10.34
CA ASP A 54 8.32 0.66 9.34
C ASP A 54 7.79 0.99 7.94
N TYR A 55 6.72 0.34 7.52
CA TYR A 55 6.13 0.55 6.20
C TYR A 55 5.56 1.98 6.06
N GLY A 56 4.83 2.45 7.06
CA GLY A 56 4.30 3.82 7.08
C GLY A 56 5.40 4.87 7.08
N SER A 57 6.47 4.63 7.82
CA SER A 57 7.63 5.52 7.91
C SER A 57 8.35 5.69 6.58
N LEU A 58 8.37 4.65 5.74
CA LEU A 58 8.92 4.71 4.39
C LEU A 58 8.24 5.80 3.53
N PHE A 59 6.93 6.00 3.70
CA PHE A 59 6.14 6.96 2.92
C PHE A 59 5.91 8.30 3.62
N ASN A 60 6.02 8.35 4.94
CA ASN A 60 5.75 9.55 5.75
C ASN A 60 7.01 10.30 6.15
N SER A 61 8.19 9.79 5.85
CA SER A 61 9.44 10.46 6.16
C SER A 61 9.61 11.73 5.35
N THR A 62 10.05 12.80 6.00
CA THR A 62 10.39 14.07 5.35
C THR A 62 11.76 14.05 4.68
N ASP A 63 12.63 13.14 5.09
CA ASP A 63 13.95 12.93 4.53
C ASP A 63 14.21 11.45 4.26
N LEU A 64 14.39 11.11 3.00
CA LEU A 64 14.64 9.75 2.52
C LEU A 64 16.10 9.56 2.03
N THR A 65 16.98 10.54 2.25
CA THR A 65 18.33 10.58 1.67
C THR A 65 19.17 9.34 2.02
N ASN A 66 19.02 8.81 3.22
CA ASN A 66 19.76 7.64 3.69
C ASN A 66 18.89 6.39 3.85
N ASN A 67 17.70 6.38 3.27
CA ASN A 67 16.83 5.22 3.35
C ASN A 67 17.31 4.13 2.40
N PRO A 68 17.66 2.93 2.88
CA PRO A 68 18.25 1.87 2.07
C PRO A 68 17.31 1.27 1.02
N GLU A 69 16.01 1.49 1.12
CA GLU A 69 15.02 0.98 0.17
C GLU A 69 14.76 1.95 -0.99
N ILE A 70 15.16 3.22 -0.86
CA ILE A 70 14.84 4.25 -1.84
C ILE A 70 15.86 4.25 -2.99
N ILE A 71 15.42 3.91 -4.19
CA ILE A 71 16.21 3.97 -5.41
C ILE A 71 16.16 5.36 -6.04
N LEU A 72 14.98 5.96 -6.09
CA LEU A 72 14.75 7.29 -6.67
C LEU A 72 13.55 7.94 -5.99
N THR A 73 13.71 9.18 -5.58
CA THR A 73 12.63 9.97 -5.00
C THR A 73 12.55 11.35 -5.62
N VAL A 74 11.35 11.93 -5.57
CA VAL A 74 11.13 13.34 -5.88
C VAL A 74 10.92 14.09 -4.58
N ILE A 75 11.84 14.99 -4.28
CA ILE A 75 11.77 15.79 -3.06
C ILE A 75 10.70 16.88 -3.23
N ASN A 76 9.76 16.90 -2.29
CA ASN A 76 8.75 17.94 -2.16
C ASN A 76 9.09 18.77 -0.92
N THR A 77 9.18 20.09 -1.08
CA THR A 77 9.37 21.03 0.02
C THR A 77 8.34 22.15 -0.07
N THR A 78 8.05 22.75 1.06
CA THR A 78 7.04 23.81 1.15
C THR A 78 7.34 24.97 0.19
N ASP A 79 8.61 25.30 0.00
CA ASP A 79 9.03 26.46 -0.78
C ASP A 79 9.28 26.16 -2.26
N LEU A 80 9.49 24.89 -2.62
CA LEU A 80 9.83 24.49 -3.98
C LEU A 80 8.69 23.76 -4.69
N LYS A 81 8.12 22.76 -4.05
CA LYS A 81 7.08 21.91 -4.63
C LYS A 81 6.28 21.23 -3.55
N ASN A 82 4.98 21.49 -3.54
CA ASN A 82 4.04 20.76 -2.69
C ASN A 82 3.36 19.63 -3.45
N SER A 83 3.06 18.53 -2.72
CA SER A 83 2.18 17.52 -3.27
C SER A 83 0.73 17.94 -3.06
N GLY A 84 -0.09 17.85 -4.11
CA GLY A 84 -1.53 18.15 -4.05
C GLY A 84 -2.40 16.99 -3.54
N TRP A 85 -1.81 16.05 -2.75
CA TRP A 85 -2.50 14.84 -2.32
C TRP A 85 -3.47 15.03 -1.16
N TRP A 86 -3.44 16.18 -0.49
CA TRP A 86 -4.30 16.44 0.65
C TRP A 86 -5.80 16.14 0.40
N PRO A 87 -6.43 16.62 -0.69
CA PRO A 87 -7.83 16.34 -0.95
C PRO A 87 -8.11 14.84 -1.16
N PHE A 88 -7.19 14.13 -1.82
CA PHE A 88 -7.30 12.69 -2.05
C PHE A 88 -7.17 11.90 -0.76
N ALA A 89 -6.24 12.27 0.11
CA ALA A 89 -5.99 11.55 1.36
C ALA A 89 -7.11 11.71 2.38
N PHE A 90 -7.81 12.84 2.36
CA PHE A 90 -8.80 13.19 3.40
C PHE A 90 -10.25 13.23 2.91
N GLY A 91 -10.54 12.54 1.80
CA GLY A 91 -11.90 12.24 1.41
C GLY A 91 -12.62 13.30 0.59
N GLU A 92 -11.97 14.36 0.15
CA GLU A 92 -12.60 15.33 -0.73
C GLU A 92 -13.05 14.70 -2.06
N TYR A 93 -12.33 13.68 -2.52
CA TYR A 93 -12.61 12.95 -3.76
C TYR A 93 -13.11 11.52 -3.53
N GLU A 94 -13.48 11.17 -2.31
CA GLU A 94 -14.02 9.84 -1.95
C GLU A 94 -13.15 8.67 -2.45
N THR A 95 -11.84 8.85 -2.44
CA THR A 95 -10.90 7.83 -2.90
C THR A 95 -10.84 6.68 -1.91
N CYS A 96 -11.15 5.48 -2.35
CA CYS A 96 -11.09 4.28 -1.51
C CYS A 96 -10.48 3.09 -2.26
N PRO A 97 -9.89 2.13 -1.55
CA PRO A 97 -9.43 0.89 -2.15
C PRO A 97 -10.62 0.01 -2.57
N SER A 98 -10.41 -0.85 -3.56
CA SER A 98 -11.36 -1.91 -3.85
C SER A 98 -11.38 -2.96 -2.72
N LYS A 99 -12.50 -3.64 -2.55
CA LYS A 99 -12.60 -4.75 -1.58
C LYS A 99 -11.56 -5.85 -1.88
N SER A 100 -11.35 -6.18 -3.15
CA SER A 100 -10.34 -7.16 -3.54
C SER A 100 -8.94 -6.77 -3.12
N LEU A 101 -8.55 -5.49 -3.27
CA LEU A 101 -7.26 -5.01 -2.81
C LEU A 101 -7.09 -5.15 -1.29
N LEU A 102 -8.14 -4.86 -0.51
CA LEU A 102 -8.09 -5.09 0.94
C LEU A 102 -7.97 -6.57 1.28
N GLN A 103 -8.59 -7.45 0.51
CA GLN A 103 -8.53 -8.89 0.70
C GLN A 103 -7.19 -9.50 0.29
N ASP A 104 -6.43 -8.87 -0.59
CA ASP A 104 -5.09 -9.30 -1.00
C ASP A 104 -4.03 -9.15 0.10
N TYR A 105 -4.27 -8.28 1.09
CA TYR A 105 -3.40 -8.25 2.26
C TYR A 105 -3.51 -9.56 3.04
N LEU A 106 -2.38 -10.09 3.49
CA LEU A 106 -2.34 -11.35 4.24
C LEU A 106 -2.91 -11.20 5.66
N MET A 107 -3.13 -12.31 6.30
CA MET A 107 -3.31 -12.38 7.75
C MET A 107 -1.97 -12.17 8.44
N ASN A 108 -1.99 -11.89 9.73
CA ASN A 108 -0.77 -11.66 10.52
C ASN A 108 0.15 -12.91 10.61
N ASP A 109 -0.41 -14.09 10.40
CA ASP A 109 0.34 -15.36 10.34
C ASP A 109 0.87 -15.69 8.93
N GLY A 110 0.64 -14.82 7.95
CA GLY A 110 1.05 -14.99 6.56
C GLY A 110 0.08 -15.80 5.69
N SER A 111 -1.02 -16.29 6.22
CA SER A 111 -2.06 -16.97 5.42
C SER A 111 -2.86 -15.98 4.58
N TYR A 112 -3.53 -16.47 3.53
CA TYR A 112 -4.42 -15.62 2.75
C TYR A 112 -5.71 -15.32 3.51
N TYR A 113 -6.18 -14.08 3.40
CA TYR A 113 -7.48 -13.68 3.96
C TYR A 113 -8.63 -14.51 3.38
N THR A 114 -8.57 -14.80 2.09
CA THR A 114 -9.59 -15.59 1.37
C THR A 114 -9.62 -17.06 1.75
N ASP A 115 -8.58 -17.57 2.43
CA ASP A 115 -8.57 -18.94 2.96
C ASP A 115 -9.29 -19.05 4.32
N GLN A 116 -9.66 -17.92 4.91
CA GLN A 116 -10.37 -17.91 6.19
C GLN A 116 -11.83 -18.36 6.02
N ALA A 117 -12.28 -19.25 6.87
CA ALA A 117 -13.67 -19.70 6.84
C ALA A 117 -14.65 -18.54 7.00
N GLY A 118 -15.60 -18.43 6.09
CA GLY A 118 -16.61 -17.37 6.13
C GLY A 118 -16.14 -15.97 5.78
N TYR A 119 -14.97 -15.81 5.15
CA TYR A 119 -14.41 -14.50 4.81
C TYR A 119 -15.38 -13.61 4.00
N GLU A 120 -16.21 -14.22 3.14
CA GLU A 120 -17.18 -13.50 2.28
C GLU A 120 -18.28 -12.81 3.08
N THR A 121 -18.60 -13.33 4.26
CA THR A 121 -19.70 -12.87 5.11
C THR A 121 -19.28 -12.07 6.31
N LYS A 122 -17.96 -11.84 6.48
CA LYS A 122 -17.42 -11.00 7.54
C LYS A 122 -17.92 -9.57 7.44
N LEU A 123 -18.15 -8.98 8.59
CA LEU A 123 -18.46 -7.55 8.69
C LEU A 123 -17.22 -6.74 8.38
N PHE A 124 -17.39 -5.53 7.87
CA PHE A 124 -16.26 -4.64 7.56
C PHE A 124 -15.27 -4.50 8.72
N VAL A 125 -15.76 -4.35 9.94
CA VAL A 125 -14.89 -4.26 11.14
C VAL A 125 -14.08 -5.54 11.38
N GLU A 126 -14.65 -6.70 11.05
CA GLU A 126 -14.00 -8.00 11.21
C GLU A 126 -12.94 -8.25 10.14
N GLU A 127 -13.10 -7.64 8.96
CA GLU A 127 -12.12 -7.73 7.88
C GLU A 127 -10.76 -7.10 8.23
N PHE A 128 -10.73 -6.21 9.23
CA PHE A 128 -9.50 -5.59 9.73
C PHE A 128 -8.87 -6.31 10.93
N GLN A 129 -9.39 -7.46 11.34
CA GLN A 129 -8.82 -8.18 12.49
C GLN A 129 -7.70 -9.13 12.06
N ASN A 130 -6.61 -9.15 12.83
CA ASN A 130 -5.48 -10.05 12.65
C ASN A 130 -4.85 -10.00 11.25
N ARG A 131 -4.75 -8.80 10.67
CA ARG A 131 -4.19 -8.60 9.33
C ARG A 131 -2.72 -8.18 9.39
N ASP A 132 -2.07 -8.30 8.27
CA ASP A 132 -0.72 -7.77 8.03
C ASP A 132 -0.64 -6.30 8.49
N PRO A 133 0.38 -5.91 9.28
CA PRO A 133 0.54 -4.54 9.78
C PRO A 133 0.53 -3.46 8.69
N ARG A 134 0.93 -3.78 7.47
CA ARG A 134 0.93 -2.85 6.34
C ARG A 134 -0.48 -2.40 5.94
N LEU A 135 -1.50 -3.22 6.18
CA LEU A 135 -2.89 -2.81 5.96
C LEU A 135 -3.25 -1.59 6.80
N TYR A 136 -2.90 -1.62 8.09
CA TYR A 136 -3.20 -0.54 9.03
C TYR A 136 -2.36 0.72 8.79
N GLN A 137 -1.22 0.57 8.15
CA GLN A 137 -0.35 1.69 7.78
C GLN A 137 -0.72 2.32 6.44
N SER A 138 -1.50 1.61 5.61
CA SER A 138 -1.91 2.06 4.27
C SER A 138 -3.30 2.68 4.25
N TYR A 139 -4.19 2.21 5.12
CA TYR A 139 -5.60 2.59 5.09
C TYR A 139 -6.10 2.98 6.47
N ALA A 140 -6.98 3.98 6.47
CA ALA A 140 -7.76 4.28 7.65
C ALA A 140 -8.69 3.10 7.98
N TYR A 141 -8.61 2.63 9.21
CA TYR A 141 -9.35 1.46 9.70
C TYR A 141 -10.31 1.85 10.83
N PRO A 142 -11.26 1.00 11.19
CA PRO A 142 -12.18 1.30 12.28
C PRO A 142 -11.48 1.69 13.58
N GLY A 143 -11.71 2.90 14.05
CA GLY A 143 -11.07 3.45 15.24
C GLY A 143 -9.74 4.18 14.99
N TRP A 144 -9.27 4.27 13.73
CA TRP A 144 -8.09 5.08 13.41
C TRP A 144 -8.32 6.56 13.69
N VAL A 145 -7.28 7.23 14.22
CA VAL A 145 -7.34 8.64 14.61
C VAL A 145 -6.45 9.45 13.68
N LEU A 146 -7.05 10.40 12.94
CA LEU A 146 -6.34 11.27 12.01
C LEU A 146 -5.48 12.32 12.75
N ILE A 147 -6.05 12.95 13.79
CA ILE A 147 -5.39 14.00 14.55
C ILE A 147 -5.58 13.72 16.04
N ASN A 148 -4.50 13.37 16.73
CA ASN A 148 -4.51 13.10 18.18
C ASN A 148 -4.54 14.36 19.02
N ASN A 149 -3.94 15.45 18.52
CA ASN A 149 -3.84 16.72 19.22
C ASN A 149 -4.61 17.78 18.43
N SER A 150 -5.82 18.08 18.84
CA SER A 150 -6.57 19.18 18.27
C SER A 150 -6.78 20.28 19.34
N THR A 151 -7.05 21.50 18.89
CA THR A 151 -7.47 22.61 19.77
C THR A 151 -8.89 22.42 20.32
N TYR A 152 -9.58 21.38 19.87
CA TYR A 152 -10.89 20.99 20.39
C TYR A 152 -10.76 20.21 21.72
N ALA A 153 -11.87 19.90 22.34
CA ALA A 153 -11.91 19.24 23.65
C ALA A 153 -10.98 18.01 23.69
N THR A 154 -10.29 17.82 24.82
CA THR A 154 -9.37 16.72 25.05
C THR A 154 -10.04 15.38 24.73
N GLY A 155 -9.41 14.59 23.88
CA GLY A 155 -9.95 13.32 23.42
C GLY A 155 -10.90 13.40 22.20
N ALA A 156 -11.17 14.61 21.70
CA ALA A 156 -12.03 14.83 20.53
C ALA A 156 -11.23 14.92 19.22
N GLY A 157 -10.19 14.12 19.05
CA GLY A 157 -9.45 14.07 17.80
C GLY A 157 -10.36 13.67 16.62
N ILE A 158 -9.97 14.04 15.41
CA ILE A 158 -10.66 13.57 14.21
C ILE A 158 -10.33 12.10 14.03
N TYR A 159 -11.33 11.26 14.09
CA TYR A 159 -11.19 9.80 13.98
C TYR A 159 -12.27 9.23 13.09
N ILE A 160 -11.95 8.09 12.48
CA ILE A 160 -12.91 7.30 11.76
C ILE A 160 -13.77 6.56 12.78
N GLN A 161 -15.05 6.78 12.75
CA GLN A 161 -15.99 6.12 13.66
C GLN A 161 -15.90 4.60 13.52
N LYS A 162 -16.21 3.90 14.60
CA LYS A 162 -16.35 2.44 14.57
C LYS A 162 -17.44 2.11 13.54
N LEU A 163 -17.01 1.58 12.41
CA LEU A 163 -17.95 1.18 11.37
C LEU A 163 -18.71 -0.06 11.82
N SER A 164 -20.01 0.10 11.94
CA SER A 164 -20.90 -1.00 12.27
C SER A 164 -21.32 -1.74 10.99
N LYS A 165 -21.94 -2.91 11.16
CA LYS A 165 -22.56 -3.69 10.06
C LYS A 165 -23.43 -2.82 9.15
N ASN A 166 -24.10 -1.84 9.68
CA ASN A 166 -25.11 -1.07 8.98
C ASN A 166 -24.58 0.27 8.46
N PHE A 167 -23.31 0.59 8.72
CA PHE A 167 -22.72 1.86 8.30
C PHE A 167 -23.62 3.08 8.61
N THR A 168 -24.30 3.06 9.73
CA THR A 168 -25.28 4.08 10.13
C THR A 168 -24.62 5.18 10.92
N GLY A 169 -23.58 5.75 10.42
CA GLY A 169 -22.88 6.71 11.23
C GLY A 169 -22.28 7.84 10.42
N TYR A 170 -23.06 8.81 10.14
CA TYR A 170 -22.67 10.19 10.07
C TYR A 170 -23.44 10.96 11.13
#